data_ef58576b2f72be3f2090db2eee68cbd0
#
_entry.id   ef58576b2f72be3f2090db2eee68cbd0
#
_cell.length_a   1.000
_cell.length_b   1.000
_cell.length_c   1.000
_cell.angle_alpha   90.00
_cell.angle_beta   90.00
_cell.angle_gamma   90.00
#
_symmetry.space_group_name_H-M   'P 1'
#
loop_
_entity.id
_entity.type
_entity.pdbx_description
1 polymer ?
#
loop_
_entity_poly.entity_id
_entity_poly.type
_entity_poly.pdbx_seq_one_letter_code
_entity_poly.pdbx_strand_id
1 'polypeptide(L)'
;MKRILIIGNYIFGRKYMEHSKRLGYEVILAATTAEEELSITEKSNIDYYIQIDYFREEYSLAKITEFYRKIPFDGVLAGHVFLPSLVNLVSKRLNLPFFGTEAIKNTTSKEKTREIMKEMEMFEANYFKFSSKDE
;
A
#
# COMPACT_ATOMS: atom_id res chain seq x y z
N MET A 1 -15.54 -15.90 5.19
CA MET A 1 -15.49 -14.44 5.43
C MET A 1 -14.34 -13.88 4.64
N LYS A 2 -14.52 -12.75 3.96
CA LYS A 2 -13.43 -12.14 3.16
C LYS A 2 -12.48 -11.38 4.06
N ARG A 3 -11.18 -11.43 3.71
CA ARG A 3 -10.09 -10.77 4.44
C ARG A 3 -9.38 -9.77 3.57
N ILE A 4 -8.94 -8.67 4.16
CA ILE A 4 -8.17 -7.67 3.46
C ILE A 4 -6.92 -7.31 4.26
N LEU A 5 -5.77 -7.28 3.57
CA LEU A 5 -4.52 -6.76 4.13
C LEU A 5 -4.42 -5.27 3.83
N ILE A 6 -4.16 -4.47 4.86
CA ILE A 6 -3.87 -3.05 4.74
C ILE A 6 -2.42 -2.83 5.16
N ILE A 7 -1.60 -2.31 4.27
CA ILE A 7 -0.21 -1.98 4.55
C ILE A 7 -0.11 -0.51 4.89
N GLY A 8 0.19 -0.20 6.15
CA GLY A 8 0.33 1.15 6.68
C GLY A 8 -0.90 1.68 7.43
N ASN A 9 -0.66 2.19 8.62
CA ASN A 9 -1.67 2.77 9.51
C ASN A 9 -1.72 4.31 9.47
N TYR A 10 -1.31 4.90 8.34
CA TYR A 10 -1.45 6.34 8.09
C TYR A 10 -2.93 6.73 7.90
N ILE A 11 -3.20 8.00 7.63
CA ILE A 11 -4.56 8.55 7.53
C ILE A 11 -5.47 7.70 6.61
N PHE A 12 -4.99 7.33 5.42
CA PHE A 12 -5.77 6.49 4.50
C PHE A 12 -5.94 5.07 5.05
N GLY A 13 -4.87 4.47 5.59
CA GLY A 13 -4.92 3.13 6.16
C GLY A 13 -5.93 3.02 7.29
N ARG A 14 -6.00 4.02 8.19
CA ARG A 14 -6.99 4.08 9.27
C ARG A 14 -8.42 4.11 8.72
N LYS A 15 -8.66 4.90 7.67
CA LYS A 15 -9.98 4.95 7.02
C LYS A 15 -10.33 3.65 6.32
N TYR A 16 -9.37 3.00 5.68
CA TYR A 16 -9.59 1.70 5.05
C TYR A 16 -9.92 0.61 6.10
N MET A 17 -9.24 0.59 7.25
CA MET A 17 -9.57 -0.33 8.34
C MET A 17 -11.01 -0.14 8.81
N GLU A 18 -11.40 1.10 9.15
CA GLU A 18 -12.74 1.46 9.59
C GLU A 18 -13.80 1.02 8.56
N HIS A 19 -13.62 1.38 7.29
CA HIS A 19 -14.59 1.04 6.25
C HIS A 19 -14.66 -0.46 5.97
N SER A 20 -13.51 -1.15 5.96
CA SER A 20 -13.47 -2.60 5.76
C SER A 20 -14.23 -3.35 6.86
N LYS A 21 -14.07 -2.95 8.12
CA LYS A 21 -14.85 -3.51 9.24
C LYS A 21 -16.34 -3.26 9.07
N ARG A 22 -16.75 -2.05 8.67
CA ARG A 22 -18.15 -1.72 8.40
C ARG A 22 -18.77 -2.55 7.27
N LEU A 23 -17.97 -2.97 6.31
CA LEU A 23 -18.37 -3.85 5.20
C LEU A 23 -18.32 -5.34 5.57
N GLY A 24 -17.97 -5.68 6.81
CA GLY A 24 -17.92 -7.06 7.29
C GLY A 24 -16.68 -7.85 6.88
N TYR A 25 -15.58 -7.18 6.51
CA TYR A 25 -14.30 -7.84 6.27
C TYR A 25 -13.56 -8.10 7.59
N GLU A 26 -12.80 -9.18 7.65
CA GLU A 26 -11.70 -9.30 8.59
C GLU A 26 -10.52 -8.46 8.06
N VAL A 27 -9.94 -7.67 8.94
CA VAL A 27 -8.88 -6.70 8.61
C VAL A 27 -7.56 -7.15 9.21
N ILE A 28 -6.56 -7.24 8.34
CA ILE A 28 -5.16 -7.50 8.70
C ILE A 28 -4.41 -6.18 8.52
N LEU A 29 -3.76 -5.70 9.56
CA LEU A 29 -2.86 -4.55 9.45
C LEU A 29 -1.40 -5.01 9.39
N ALA A 30 -0.66 -4.53 8.40
CA ALA A 30 0.79 -4.63 8.36
C ALA A 30 1.41 -3.24 8.53
N ALA A 31 2.18 -3.01 9.59
CA ALA A 31 2.76 -1.71 9.90
C ALA A 31 4.15 -1.81 10.55
N THR A 32 4.88 -0.68 10.56
CA THR A 32 6.18 -0.56 11.25
C THR A 32 6.04 -0.28 12.73
N THR A 33 4.95 0.38 13.14
CA THR A 33 4.60 0.65 14.53
C THR A 33 4.47 -0.66 15.30
N ALA A 34 4.97 -0.74 16.52
CA ALA A 34 4.75 -1.94 17.33
C ALA A 34 3.26 -2.11 17.68
N GLU A 35 2.79 -3.35 17.81
CA GLU A 35 1.36 -3.61 18.06
C GLU A 35 0.87 -2.95 19.35
N GLU A 36 1.72 -2.91 20.35
CA GLU A 36 1.43 -2.29 21.66
C GLU A 36 1.19 -0.79 21.55
N GLU A 37 1.85 -0.13 20.59
CA GLU A 37 1.78 1.31 20.35
C GLU A 37 0.56 1.73 19.50
N LEU A 38 -0.17 0.76 18.93
CA LEU A 38 -1.39 1.06 18.19
C LEU A 38 -2.44 1.69 19.12
N SER A 39 -3.11 2.72 18.64
CA SER A 39 -4.22 3.34 19.35
C SER A 39 -5.38 2.37 19.59
N ILE A 40 -6.22 2.65 20.58
CA ILE A 40 -7.44 1.86 20.87
C ILE A 40 -8.31 1.76 19.62
N THR A 41 -8.45 2.86 18.86
CA THR A 41 -9.24 2.89 17.63
C THR A 41 -8.64 2.00 16.54
N GLU A 42 -7.33 1.95 16.40
CA GLU A 42 -6.68 1.05 15.43
C GLU A 42 -6.89 -0.41 15.85
N LYS A 43 -6.66 -0.74 17.11
CA LYS A 43 -6.87 -2.09 17.66
C LYS A 43 -8.31 -2.58 17.50
N SER A 44 -9.30 -1.70 17.65
CA SER A 44 -10.72 -2.07 17.47
C SER A 44 -11.12 -2.30 16.01
N ASN A 45 -10.33 -1.83 15.05
CA ASN A 45 -10.60 -1.94 13.62
C ASN A 45 -9.73 -2.98 12.89
N ILE A 46 -9.00 -3.82 13.61
CA ILE A 46 -8.20 -4.91 13.06
C ILE A 46 -8.54 -6.23 13.76
N ASP A 47 -8.35 -7.33 13.04
CA ASP A 47 -8.50 -8.69 13.58
C ASP A 47 -7.12 -9.36 13.71
N TYR A 48 -6.14 -8.94 12.90
CA TYR A 48 -4.78 -9.47 12.90
C TYR A 48 -3.76 -8.37 12.66
N TYR A 49 -2.57 -8.58 13.17
CA TYR A 49 -1.45 -7.67 13.04
C TYR A 49 -0.20 -8.36 12.52
N ILE A 50 0.58 -7.67 11.68
CA ILE A 50 1.89 -8.11 11.18
C ILE A 50 2.87 -6.95 11.32
N GLN A 51 3.89 -7.10 12.16
CA GLN A 51 4.96 -6.11 12.21
C GLN A 51 5.91 -6.29 11.03
N ILE A 52 6.07 -5.23 10.24
CA ILE A 52 6.93 -5.18 9.06
C ILE A 52 7.85 -3.96 9.11
N ASP A 53 8.72 -3.83 8.10
CA ASP A 53 9.56 -2.64 7.89
C ASP A 53 9.41 -2.19 6.43
N TYR A 54 8.80 -1.03 6.18
CA TYR A 54 8.54 -0.53 4.83
C TYR A 54 9.79 -0.33 3.98
N PHE A 55 10.94 -0.08 4.61
CA PHE A 55 12.21 0.13 3.93
C PHE A 55 12.98 -1.17 3.66
N ARG A 56 12.47 -2.31 4.15
CA ARG A 56 13.03 -3.64 3.96
C ARG A 56 12.03 -4.52 3.23
N GLU A 57 11.85 -4.26 1.93
CA GLU A 57 10.81 -4.90 1.12
C GLU A 57 10.84 -6.43 1.18
N GLU A 58 12.03 -7.04 1.01
CA GLU A 58 12.17 -8.51 1.06
C GLU A 58 11.80 -9.09 2.42
N TYR A 59 12.19 -8.43 3.51
CA TYR A 59 11.80 -8.82 4.86
C TYR A 59 10.28 -8.74 5.04
N SER A 60 9.69 -7.65 4.64
CA SER A 60 8.24 -7.42 4.74
C SER A 60 7.46 -8.41 3.88
N LEU A 61 7.93 -8.68 2.67
CA LEU A 61 7.35 -9.67 1.78
C LEU A 61 7.40 -11.09 2.38
N ALA A 62 8.54 -11.46 2.98
CA ALA A 62 8.68 -12.77 3.63
C ALA A 62 7.71 -12.92 4.81
N LYS A 63 7.62 -11.91 5.68
CA LYS A 63 6.69 -11.87 6.82
C LYS A 63 5.23 -11.99 6.39
N ILE A 64 4.82 -11.21 5.40
CA ILE A 64 3.46 -11.22 4.87
C ILE A 64 3.16 -12.56 4.19
N THR A 65 4.12 -13.13 3.44
CA THR A 65 3.95 -14.43 2.79
C THR A 65 3.81 -15.56 3.81
N GLU A 66 4.60 -15.54 4.88
CA GLU A 66 4.48 -16.52 5.98
C GLU A 66 3.12 -16.42 6.66
N PHE A 67 2.65 -15.21 6.93
CA PHE A 67 1.33 -14.97 7.49
C PHE A 67 0.22 -15.48 6.57
N TYR A 68 0.30 -15.17 5.27
CA TYR A 68 -0.68 -15.59 4.26
C TYR A 68 -0.86 -17.11 4.19
N ARG A 69 0.20 -17.87 4.38
CA ARG A 69 0.12 -19.35 4.41
C ARG A 69 -0.76 -19.89 5.55
N LYS A 70 -0.83 -19.15 6.66
CA LYS A 70 -1.62 -19.50 7.84
C LYS A 70 -3.03 -18.91 7.80
N ILE A 71 -3.11 -17.67 7.37
CA ILE A 71 -4.34 -16.86 7.33
C ILE A 71 -4.39 -16.16 5.95
N PRO A 72 -4.97 -16.82 4.93
CA PRO A 72 -5.12 -16.23 3.59
C PRO A 72 -6.04 -15.01 3.60
N PHE A 73 -5.76 -14.05 2.72
CA PHE A 73 -6.58 -12.86 2.48
C PHE A 73 -6.83 -12.66 0.98
N ASP A 74 -7.85 -11.88 0.63
CA ASP A 74 -8.39 -11.78 -0.73
C ASP A 74 -7.87 -10.57 -1.51
N GLY A 75 -7.26 -9.60 -0.81
CA GLY A 75 -6.74 -8.39 -1.43
C GLY A 75 -5.81 -7.60 -0.52
N VAL A 76 -5.09 -6.65 -1.12
CA VAL A 76 -4.12 -5.79 -0.42
C VAL A 76 -4.38 -4.33 -0.76
N LEU A 77 -4.37 -3.45 0.23
CA LEU A 77 -4.51 -2.00 0.08
C LEU A 77 -3.29 -1.25 0.63
N ALA A 78 -2.92 -0.18 -0.05
CA ALA A 78 -1.88 0.74 0.42
C ALA A 78 -2.47 1.82 1.32
N GLY A 79 -2.09 1.84 2.58
CA GLY A 79 -2.50 2.86 3.55
C GLY A 79 -1.75 4.19 3.43
N HIS A 80 -0.80 4.30 2.51
CA HIS A 80 -0.03 5.51 2.24
C HIS A 80 0.45 5.57 0.79
N VAL A 81 0.67 6.79 0.29
CA VAL A 81 1.07 7.06 -1.12
C VAL A 81 2.43 6.47 -1.51
N PHE A 82 3.30 6.14 -0.55
CA PHE A 82 4.61 5.52 -0.80
C PHE A 82 4.59 3.98 -0.75
N LEU A 83 3.44 3.38 -0.45
CA LEU A 83 3.32 1.92 -0.29
C LEU A 83 2.76 1.14 -1.50
N PRO A 84 2.31 1.77 -2.61
CA PRO A 84 1.80 1.01 -3.75
C PRO A 84 2.80 0.01 -4.32
N SER A 85 4.11 0.32 -4.29
CA SER A 85 5.16 -0.61 -4.76
C SER A 85 5.19 -1.90 -3.93
N LEU A 86 5.20 -1.78 -2.60
CA LEU A 86 5.17 -2.93 -1.70
C LEU A 86 3.85 -3.73 -1.84
N VAL A 87 2.71 -3.02 -1.92
CA VAL A 87 1.40 -3.65 -2.18
C VAL A 87 1.41 -4.46 -3.46
N ASN A 88 1.95 -3.88 -4.54
CA ASN A 88 2.03 -4.56 -5.84
C ASN A 88 2.95 -5.79 -5.79
N LEU A 89 4.08 -5.69 -5.09
CA LEU A 89 5.02 -6.79 -4.90
C LEU A 89 4.36 -7.97 -4.13
N VAL A 90 3.68 -7.66 -3.03
CA VAL A 90 2.94 -8.64 -2.22
C VAL A 90 1.82 -9.29 -3.05
N SER A 91 1.00 -8.50 -3.72
CA SER A 91 -0.13 -8.99 -4.50
C SER A 91 0.35 -9.89 -5.65
N LYS A 92 1.41 -9.50 -6.36
CA LYS A 92 2.02 -10.31 -7.41
C LYS A 92 2.57 -11.63 -6.86
N ARG A 93 3.29 -11.59 -5.74
CA ARG A 93 3.86 -12.80 -5.11
C ARG A 93 2.78 -13.80 -4.70
N LEU A 94 1.63 -13.31 -4.25
CA LEU A 94 0.54 -14.12 -3.73
C LEU A 94 -0.56 -14.41 -4.77
N ASN A 95 -0.35 -14.01 -6.02
CA ASN A 95 -1.31 -14.13 -7.12
C ASN A 95 -2.69 -13.52 -6.79
N LEU A 96 -2.67 -12.36 -6.12
CA LEU A 96 -3.84 -11.55 -5.80
C LEU A 96 -4.02 -10.46 -6.87
N PRO A 97 -5.20 -9.82 -6.96
CA PRO A 97 -5.40 -8.68 -7.85
C PRO A 97 -4.35 -7.59 -7.61
N PHE A 98 -3.69 -7.11 -8.66
CA PHE A 98 -2.66 -6.07 -8.58
C PHE A 98 -2.69 -5.16 -9.82
N PHE A 99 -2.13 -3.97 -9.66
CA PHE A 99 -1.85 -3.09 -10.79
C PHE A 99 -0.55 -3.54 -11.47
N GLY A 100 -0.44 -3.34 -12.77
CA GLY A 100 0.80 -3.64 -13.48
C GLY A 100 1.99 -2.83 -12.92
N THR A 101 3.19 -3.43 -12.89
CA THR A 101 4.39 -2.77 -12.35
C THR A 101 4.67 -1.42 -13.05
N GLU A 102 4.42 -1.34 -14.36
CA GLU A 102 4.57 -0.09 -15.10
C GLU A 102 3.53 0.97 -14.68
N ALA A 103 2.28 0.57 -14.43
CA ALA A 103 1.25 1.48 -13.93
C ALA A 103 1.66 2.11 -12.58
N ILE A 104 2.21 1.31 -11.66
CA ILE A 104 2.72 1.81 -10.37
C ILE A 104 3.90 2.78 -10.58
N LYS A 105 4.88 2.43 -11.39
CA LYS A 105 6.02 3.31 -11.69
C LYS A 105 5.58 4.64 -12.30
N ASN A 106 4.61 4.59 -13.20
CA ASN A 106 4.11 5.76 -13.91
C ASN A 106 3.31 6.69 -12.99
N THR A 107 2.52 6.13 -12.08
CA THR A 107 1.68 6.91 -11.15
C THR A 107 2.44 7.42 -9.92
N THR A 108 3.55 6.80 -9.54
CA THR A 108 4.36 7.25 -8.40
C THR A 108 5.41 8.30 -8.77
N SER A 109 5.73 8.46 -10.06
CA SER A 109 6.60 9.52 -10.57
C SER A 109 5.77 10.62 -11.25
N LYS A 110 5.78 11.83 -10.68
CA LYS A 110 5.10 12.99 -11.28
C LYS A 110 5.64 13.32 -12.67
N GLU A 111 6.95 13.16 -12.87
CA GLU A 111 7.60 13.35 -14.16
C GLU A 111 7.05 12.37 -15.21
N LYS A 112 7.08 11.07 -14.93
CA LYS A 112 6.54 10.05 -15.83
C LYS A 112 5.04 10.22 -16.10
N THR A 113 4.27 10.57 -15.08
CA THR A 113 2.85 10.88 -15.27
C THR A 113 2.66 12.01 -16.27
N ARG A 114 3.47 13.07 -16.19
CA ARG A 114 3.41 14.21 -17.13
C ARG A 114 3.82 13.82 -18.54
N GLU A 115 4.89 13.05 -18.70
CA GLU A 115 5.35 12.53 -19.99
C GLU A 115 4.25 11.73 -20.69
N ILE A 116 3.60 10.79 -19.97
CA ILE A 116 2.52 9.98 -20.51
C ILE A 116 1.30 10.83 -20.88
N MET A 117 0.91 11.79 -20.03
CA MET A 117 -0.20 12.69 -20.32
C MET A 117 0.06 13.50 -21.61
N LYS A 118 1.30 13.92 -21.83
CA LYS A 118 1.72 14.61 -23.04
C LYS A 118 1.66 13.70 -24.28
N GLU A 119 2.19 12.47 -24.17
CA GLU A 119 2.12 11.47 -25.27
C GLU A 119 0.69 11.11 -25.65
N MET A 120 -0.21 11.11 -24.68
CA MET A 120 -1.65 10.83 -24.89
C MET A 120 -2.47 12.06 -25.31
N GLU A 121 -1.83 13.20 -25.57
CA GLU A 121 -2.47 14.47 -25.88
C GLU A 121 -3.53 14.89 -24.85
N MET A 122 -3.34 14.49 -23.60
CA MET A 122 -4.19 14.91 -22.48
C MET A 122 -3.78 16.29 -21.99
N PHE A 123 -4.71 16.96 -21.27
CA PHE A 123 -4.36 18.22 -20.61
C PHE A 123 -3.16 18.05 -19.69
N GLU A 124 -2.15 18.89 -19.88
CA GLU A 124 -0.96 18.93 -19.01
C GLU A 124 -0.79 20.32 -18.37
N ALA A 125 -0.31 20.34 -17.15
CA ALA A 125 0.13 21.58 -16.51
C ALA A 125 1.58 21.86 -16.90
N ASN A 126 1.94 23.13 -17.07
CA ASN A 126 3.33 23.53 -17.23
C ASN A 126 4.13 23.12 -15.97
N TYR A 127 5.30 22.55 -16.16
CA TYR A 127 6.19 22.15 -15.09
C TYR A 127 7.65 22.33 -15.50
N PHE A 128 8.51 22.48 -14.51
CA PHE A 128 9.96 22.53 -14.68
C PHE A 128 10.58 21.43 -13.82
N LYS A 129 11.65 20.85 -14.36
CA LYS A 129 12.48 19.88 -13.66
C LYS A 129 13.75 20.58 -13.23
N PHE A 130 14.12 20.41 -11.97
CA PHE A 130 15.38 20.92 -11.41
C PHE A 130 16.28 19.74 -11.06
N SER A 131 17.56 19.81 -11.45
CA SER A 131 18.58 18.85 -11.04
C SER A 131 19.48 19.40 -9.93
N SER A 132 19.54 20.71 -9.76
CA SER A 132 20.25 21.40 -8.68
C SER A 132 19.53 22.67 -8.23
N LYS A 133 20.03 23.29 -7.14
CA LYS A 133 19.48 24.59 -6.66
C LYS A 133 19.88 25.77 -7.56
N ASP A 134 20.82 25.58 -8.47
CA ASP A 134 21.39 26.61 -9.32
C ASP A 134 20.77 26.62 -10.74
N GLU A 135 19.77 25.75 -10.97
CA GLU A 135 18.90 25.71 -12.15
C GLU A 135 17.52 26.33 -11.80
#